data_70f3ab53e5d02b4e219ce6d7baaf9d85
#
_entry.id   70f3ab53e5d02b4e219ce6d7baaf9d85
#
_cell.length_a   1.000
_cell.length_b   1.000
_cell.length_c   1.000
_cell.angle_alpha   90.00
_cell.angle_beta   90.00
_cell.angle_gamma   90.00
#
_symmetry.space_group_name_H-M   'P 1'
#
loop_
_entity.id
_entity.type
_entity.pdbx_description
1 polymer ?
#
loop_
_entity_poly.entity_id
_entity_poly.type
_entity_poly.pdbx_seq_one_letter_code
_entity_poly.pdbx_strand_id
1 'polypeptide(L)'
;MENNYNNIPVEKFQFAKKNDLFHDSKFETKPVSYFQGAFQRFSKNKGAVVGGVVIAILILFSIFAPFFTPFKPAYYDMVYAYVTPKNNLFANSGIDFWDGGKVKSTNYVGYLKDKALAAETGREIIKNGEYEISEDGSTYTYRFDTYYGVGFGKYKIVSPEEFEKIQAYQNETGRQVLYPVVKASDRPTLEKNKYDANIYYKVENPSVSTLRPKLDNNGNIIPNYWKYEASEVNNLIPEYNSLRIEGENGIEKDGKQYFYAYGRREDGGIEIRAEYYEYYIYQHTQVLKDGIEEPLFLFGTTQTGKDIFACLAYGARFSFVFATIVAAVNFIVGVIWGSISGYSGGKIDLVMERFAELLGSVPTMIVITLLKYHMGTSSQALVLFIAFFATGWIGMAGRTRMQFYRFKNQEYVLAARTLGARDSRIMFKHIFPNGLGTIVTSVALVIPSMIYSETSLSYLGIINLEAGNTTSVGTLIAAGQQSIMANAGFVALFPCMFLVLLMLSFNLFGNGLRDAFNPSLRGTED
;
A
#
# COMPACT_ATOMS: atom_id res chain seq x y z
N MET A 1 -26.61 -39.89 71.93
CA MET A 1 -25.98 -38.70 72.58
C MET A 1 -27.04 -37.65 72.65
N GLU A 2 -27.69 -37.55 73.81
CA GLU A 2 -28.70 -36.50 74.08
C GLU A 2 -27.93 -35.20 74.29
N ASN A 3 -28.16 -34.24 73.38
CA ASN A 3 -27.62 -32.91 73.51
C ASN A 3 -28.37 -32.17 74.66
N ASN A 4 -27.69 -32.04 75.77
CA ASN A 4 -28.17 -31.39 76.97
C ASN A 4 -28.11 -29.86 76.81
N TYR A 5 -29.13 -29.31 76.13
CA TYR A 5 -29.26 -27.85 75.91
C TYR A 5 -29.83 -27.06 77.13
N ASN A 6 -30.18 -27.79 78.22
CA ASN A 6 -30.82 -27.18 79.38
C ASN A 6 -29.86 -26.50 80.37
N ASN A 7 -28.58 -26.45 80.13
CA ASN A 7 -27.61 -25.82 81.03
C ASN A 7 -26.82 -24.65 80.38
N ILE A 8 -27.42 -23.94 79.47
CA ILE A 8 -26.79 -22.73 78.94
C ILE A 8 -27.17 -21.57 79.88
N PRO A 9 -26.19 -20.89 80.52
CA PRO A 9 -26.43 -19.77 81.42
C PRO A 9 -27.22 -18.67 80.69
N VAL A 10 -28.21 -18.07 81.38
CA VAL A 10 -29.03 -17.01 80.86
C VAL A 10 -28.25 -15.81 80.31
N GLU A 11 -27.03 -15.62 80.80
CA GLU A 11 -26.09 -14.60 80.35
C GLU A 11 -25.61 -14.81 78.90
N LYS A 12 -25.72 -16.01 78.35
CA LYS A 12 -25.40 -16.31 76.95
C LYS A 12 -26.54 -15.97 75.96
N PHE A 13 -27.72 -15.67 76.49
CA PHE A 13 -28.87 -15.20 75.71
C PHE A 13 -28.99 -13.66 75.71
N GLN A 14 -27.94 -12.94 76.14
CA GLN A 14 -27.89 -11.50 75.89
C GLN A 14 -27.66 -11.25 74.41
N PHE A 15 -28.49 -10.33 73.84
CA PHE A 15 -28.23 -9.87 72.47
C PHE A 15 -26.78 -9.46 72.35
N ALA A 16 -26.07 -10.05 71.42
CA ALA A 16 -24.71 -9.66 71.12
C ALA A 16 -24.66 -8.13 71.06
N LYS A 17 -23.91 -7.52 71.97
CA LYS A 17 -23.67 -6.07 71.87
C LYS A 17 -23.26 -5.79 70.45
N LYS A 18 -23.95 -4.92 69.80
CA LYS A 18 -23.59 -4.42 68.47
C LYS A 18 -22.13 -3.98 68.55
N ASN A 19 -21.22 -4.88 68.17
CA ASN A 19 -19.82 -4.53 68.10
C ASN A 19 -19.73 -3.37 67.12
N ASP A 20 -19.28 -2.21 67.56
CA ASP A 20 -18.98 -1.04 66.72
C ASP A 20 -17.94 -1.34 65.64
N LEU A 21 -17.47 -2.60 65.56
CA LEU A 21 -16.57 -3.13 64.53
C LEU A 21 -17.27 -3.52 63.24
N PHE A 22 -18.60 -3.53 63.18
CA PHE A 22 -19.33 -3.60 61.90
C PHE A 22 -19.80 -2.20 61.49
N HIS A 23 -18.92 -1.22 61.54
CA HIS A 23 -19.07 -0.11 60.65
C HIS A 23 -18.88 -0.69 59.25
N ASP A 24 -19.91 -0.64 58.41
CA ASP A 24 -19.79 -0.77 56.96
C ASP A 24 -18.58 0.08 56.57
N SER A 25 -17.45 -0.57 56.31
CA SER A 25 -16.28 0.12 55.81
C SER A 25 -16.73 0.85 54.58
N LYS A 26 -16.76 2.18 54.64
CA LYS A 26 -17.09 3.00 53.47
C LYS A 26 -16.21 2.48 52.38
N PHE A 27 -16.83 2.01 51.28
CA PHE A 27 -16.09 1.60 50.13
C PHE A 27 -15.08 2.71 49.82
N GLU A 28 -13.78 2.47 50.04
CA GLU A 28 -12.70 3.43 49.81
C GLU A 28 -12.61 3.79 48.31
N THR A 29 -13.15 2.94 47.46
CA THR A 29 -13.18 3.13 46.01
C THR A 29 -14.56 3.56 45.53
N LYS A 30 -14.62 4.67 44.79
CA LYS A 30 -15.85 5.09 44.12
C LYS A 30 -16.33 3.99 43.16
N PRO A 31 -17.61 3.62 43.15
CA PRO A 31 -18.13 2.64 42.21
C PRO A 31 -17.88 3.11 40.78
N VAL A 32 -17.08 2.38 40.03
CA VAL A 32 -16.81 2.66 38.63
C VAL A 32 -17.81 1.94 37.73
N SER A 33 -18.20 2.58 36.62
CA SER A 33 -19.07 1.92 35.65
C SER A 33 -18.38 0.71 35.01
N TYR A 34 -19.16 -0.22 34.49
CA TYR A 34 -18.62 -1.42 33.80
C TYR A 34 -17.59 -1.09 32.74
N PHE A 35 -17.88 -0.13 31.88
CA PHE A 35 -16.98 0.32 30.81
C PHE A 35 -15.75 1.05 31.35
N GLN A 36 -15.91 1.86 32.38
CA GLN A 36 -14.78 2.56 33.00
C GLN A 36 -13.79 1.58 33.66
N GLY A 37 -14.29 0.56 34.36
CA GLY A 37 -13.45 -0.50 34.93
C GLY A 37 -12.77 -1.35 33.84
N ALA A 38 -13.47 -1.64 32.73
CA ALA A 38 -12.86 -2.32 31.59
C ALA A 38 -11.76 -1.46 30.95
N PHE A 39 -11.97 -0.16 30.79
CA PHE A 39 -10.97 0.75 30.23
C PHE A 39 -9.73 0.86 31.13
N GLN A 40 -9.91 0.94 32.45
CA GLN A 40 -8.79 0.94 33.41
C GLN A 40 -7.95 -0.34 33.31
N ARG A 41 -8.58 -1.51 33.21
CA ARG A 41 -7.88 -2.78 33.01
C ARG A 41 -7.17 -2.84 31.65
N PHE A 42 -7.83 -2.38 30.61
CA PHE A 42 -7.23 -2.29 29.27
C PHE A 42 -5.96 -1.42 29.27
N SER A 43 -6.01 -0.24 29.92
CA SER A 43 -4.86 0.68 29.97
C SER A 43 -3.66 0.14 30.77
N LYS A 44 -3.88 -0.80 31.70
CA LYS A 44 -2.80 -1.49 32.41
C LYS A 44 -2.07 -2.54 31.54
N ASN A 45 -2.72 -3.06 30.50
CA ASN A 45 -2.13 -4.01 29.56
C ASN A 45 -1.30 -3.27 28.48
N LYS A 46 0.03 -3.19 28.72
CA LYS A 46 0.95 -2.47 27.83
C LYS A 46 0.90 -2.97 26.37
N GLY A 47 0.79 -4.28 26.16
CA GLY A 47 0.67 -4.85 24.80
C GLY A 47 -0.59 -4.41 24.08
N ALA A 48 -1.73 -4.37 24.79
CA ALA A 48 -2.99 -3.90 24.23
C ALA A 48 -2.96 -2.39 23.88
N VAL A 49 -2.34 -1.59 24.74
CA VAL A 49 -2.16 -0.15 24.49
C VAL A 49 -1.26 0.08 23.27
N VAL A 50 -0.14 -0.61 23.17
CA VAL A 50 0.76 -0.54 22.00
C VAL A 50 0.00 -0.95 20.74
N GLY A 51 -0.74 -2.07 20.77
CA GLY A 51 -1.59 -2.49 19.65
C GLY A 51 -2.62 -1.43 19.26
N GLY A 52 -3.29 -0.82 20.23
CA GLY A 52 -4.25 0.27 20.00
C GLY A 52 -3.62 1.51 19.37
N VAL A 53 -2.42 1.91 19.82
CA VAL A 53 -1.67 3.04 19.25
C VAL A 53 -1.27 2.75 17.80
N VAL A 54 -0.74 1.56 17.51
CA VAL A 54 -0.37 1.19 16.13
C VAL A 54 -1.59 1.15 15.22
N ILE A 55 -2.74 0.60 15.67
CA ILE A 55 -4.00 0.62 14.91
C ILE A 55 -4.40 2.07 14.61
N ALA A 56 -4.35 2.95 15.62
CA ALA A 56 -4.66 4.37 15.41
C ALA A 56 -3.74 5.01 14.36
N ILE A 57 -2.43 4.73 14.40
CA ILE A 57 -1.47 5.21 13.41
C ILE A 57 -1.83 4.68 12.01
N LEU A 58 -2.15 3.39 11.85
CA LEU A 58 -2.51 2.80 10.56
C LEU A 58 -3.83 3.38 10.01
N ILE A 59 -4.80 3.65 10.87
CA ILE A 59 -6.05 4.31 10.48
C ILE A 59 -5.78 5.77 10.08
N LEU A 60 -5.00 6.52 10.86
CA LEU A 60 -4.61 7.89 10.53
C LEU A 60 -3.82 7.93 9.20
N PHE A 61 -2.90 7.00 9.01
CA PHE A 61 -2.21 6.82 7.72
C PHE A 61 -3.22 6.64 6.58
N SER A 62 -4.18 5.73 6.72
CA SER A 62 -5.18 5.47 5.67
C SER A 62 -6.06 6.69 5.35
N ILE A 63 -6.32 7.55 6.33
CA ILE A 63 -7.14 8.75 6.15
C ILE A 63 -6.32 9.90 5.55
N PHE A 64 -5.13 10.16 6.10
CA PHE A 64 -4.37 11.37 5.81
C PHE A 64 -3.31 11.19 4.73
N ALA A 65 -2.64 10.04 4.63
CA ALA A 65 -1.58 9.84 3.64
C ALA A 65 -2.01 10.09 2.18
N PRO A 66 -3.24 9.76 1.73
CA PRO A 66 -3.70 10.14 0.39
C PRO A 66 -3.73 11.64 0.09
N PHE A 67 -3.70 12.49 1.11
CA PHE A 67 -3.64 13.95 0.92
C PHE A 67 -2.20 14.48 0.82
N PHE A 68 -1.21 13.70 1.25
CA PHE A 68 0.20 14.07 1.22
C PHE A 68 0.96 13.51 0.00
N THR A 69 0.32 12.65 -0.81
CA THR A 69 0.89 12.18 -2.07
C THR A 69 0.29 12.95 -3.24
N PRO A 70 1.12 13.44 -4.18
CA PRO A 70 0.62 14.06 -5.40
C PRO A 70 0.05 13.02 -6.37
N PHE A 71 0.44 11.75 -6.21
CA PHE A 71 0.04 10.67 -7.10
C PHE A 71 -1.31 10.06 -6.71
N LYS A 72 -2.06 9.64 -7.74
CA LYS A 72 -3.28 8.84 -7.58
C LYS A 72 -3.03 7.41 -8.06
N PRO A 73 -3.76 6.40 -7.58
CA PRO A 73 -3.59 5.01 -8.02
C PRO A 73 -3.78 4.78 -9.53
N ALA A 74 -4.51 5.67 -10.22
CA ALA A 74 -4.66 5.62 -11.67
C ALA A 74 -3.43 6.14 -12.43
N TYR A 75 -2.61 6.96 -11.80
CA TYR A 75 -1.37 7.44 -12.41
C TYR A 75 -0.37 6.30 -12.53
N TYR A 76 0.22 6.15 -13.70
CA TYR A 76 1.28 5.21 -13.95
C TYR A 76 2.27 5.76 -14.97
N ASP A 77 3.53 5.40 -14.83
CA ASP A 77 4.59 5.76 -15.76
C ASP A 77 5.50 4.56 -16.01
N MET A 78 5.30 3.87 -17.11
CA MET A 78 6.03 2.65 -17.43
C MET A 78 7.55 2.86 -17.62
N VAL A 79 7.99 4.09 -17.84
CA VAL A 79 9.44 4.39 -17.91
C VAL A 79 10.05 4.32 -16.52
N TYR A 80 9.30 4.72 -15.51
CA TYR A 80 9.68 4.59 -14.09
C TYR A 80 9.21 3.26 -13.46
N ALA A 81 9.11 2.18 -14.24
CA ALA A 81 8.82 0.86 -13.71
C ALA A 81 9.96 0.34 -12.82
N TYR A 82 9.60 -0.21 -11.64
CA TYR A 82 10.55 -0.77 -10.67
C TYR A 82 11.64 0.18 -10.18
N VAL A 83 11.35 1.47 -10.11
CA VAL A 83 12.25 2.42 -9.48
C VAL A 83 12.30 2.17 -7.98
N THR A 84 13.50 2.15 -7.44
CA THR A 84 13.73 1.85 -6.02
C THR A 84 13.30 2.98 -5.11
N PRO A 85 13.02 2.71 -3.82
CA PRO A 85 12.67 3.75 -2.86
C PRO A 85 13.71 4.87 -2.79
N LYS A 86 13.24 6.12 -2.77
CA LYS A 86 14.09 7.30 -2.60
C LYS A 86 13.47 8.28 -1.62
N ASN A 87 14.31 8.81 -0.73
CA ASN A 87 13.95 9.89 0.18
C ASN A 87 15.12 10.85 0.28
N ASN A 88 14.89 12.12 -0.01
CA ASN A 88 15.93 13.15 -0.03
C ASN A 88 16.65 13.32 1.33
N LEU A 89 16.00 13.00 2.45
CA LEU A 89 16.61 13.02 3.79
C LEU A 89 17.67 11.92 3.96
N PHE A 90 17.52 10.78 3.27
CA PHE A 90 18.39 9.61 3.39
C PHE A 90 19.28 9.41 2.17
N ALA A 91 19.03 10.10 1.07
CA ALA A 91 19.76 9.93 -0.19
C ALA A 91 21.29 10.09 -0.05
N ASN A 92 21.74 10.93 0.90
CA ASN A 92 23.15 11.20 1.18
C ASN A 92 23.62 10.65 2.54
N SER A 93 22.83 9.82 3.21
CA SER A 93 23.12 9.35 4.57
C SER A 93 23.92 8.05 4.63
N GLY A 94 24.26 7.45 3.48
CA GLY A 94 24.86 6.11 3.41
C GLY A 94 23.88 4.96 3.69
N ILE A 95 22.58 5.26 3.81
CA ILE A 95 21.53 4.24 3.94
C ILE A 95 21.08 3.84 2.54
N ASP A 96 21.57 2.70 2.08
CA ASP A 96 21.33 2.17 0.74
C ASP A 96 19.86 1.91 0.39
N PHE A 97 18.99 1.78 1.38
CA PHE A 97 17.60 1.40 1.16
C PHE A 97 16.74 2.54 0.57
N TRP A 98 17.03 3.80 0.88
CA TRP A 98 16.28 4.98 0.43
C TRP A 98 17.10 5.97 -0.39
N ASP A 99 18.13 5.51 -1.06
CA ASP A 99 18.99 6.35 -1.91
C ASP A 99 18.58 6.38 -3.39
N GLY A 100 17.56 5.58 -3.78
CA GLY A 100 17.14 5.43 -5.17
C GLY A 100 18.06 4.55 -6.02
N GLY A 101 19.04 3.90 -5.42
CA GLY A 101 19.99 3.03 -6.08
C GLY A 101 19.64 1.55 -6.01
N LYS A 102 20.08 0.79 -7.03
CA LYS A 102 20.06 -0.68 -7.02
C LYS A 102 21.39 -1.22 -7.49
N VAL A 103 21.73 -2.41 -7.04
CA VAL A 103 22.88 -3.13 -7.57
C VAL A 103 22.61 -3.54 -9.01
N LYS A 104 23.49 -3.17 -9.92
CA LYS A 104 23.46 -3.51 -11.34
C LYS A 104 24.73 -4.25 -11.70
N SER A 105 24.58 -5.44 -12.28
CA SER A 105 25.69 -6.21 -12.84
C SER A 105 25.54 -6.21 -14.35
N THR A 106 26.58 -5.82 -15.07
CA THR A 106 26.58 -5.69 -16.53
C THR A 106 27.98 -5.96 -17.09
N ASN A 107 28.07 -6.12 -18.39
CA ASN A 107 29.37 -6.22 -19.04
C ASN A 107 30.05 -4.85 -19.15
N TYR A 108 31.31 -4.85 -19.61
CA TYR A 108 32.11 -3.62 -19.78
C TYR A 108 31.39 -2.55 -20.62
N VAL A 109 30.72 -2.98 -21.71
CA VAL A 109 29.97 -2.05 -22.58
C VAL A 109 28.83 -1.38 -21.85
N GLY A 110 28.07 -2.16 -21.06
CA GLY A 110 26.98 -1.61 -20.23
C GLY A 110 27.47 -0.61 -19.16
N TYR A 111 28.58 -0.92 -18.50
CA TYR A 111 29.24 0.00 -17.56
C TYR A 111 29.65 1.30 -18.24
N LEU A 112 30.29 1.22 -19.40
CA LEU A 112 30.72 2.41 -20.16
C LEU A 112 29.53 3.24 -20.66
N LYS A 113 28.40 2.61 -20.99
CA LYS A 113 27.14 3.33 -21.29
C LYS A 113 26.69 4.20 -20.13
N ASP A 114 26.61 3.62 -18.94
CA ASP A 114 26.13 4.35 -17.76
C ASP A 114 27.14 5.44 -17.34
N LYS A 115 28.42 5.21 -17.53
CA LYS A 115 29.46 6.24 -17.33
C LYS A 115 29.36 7.38 -18.34
N ALA A 116 29.09 7.07 -19.60
CA ALA A 116 28.87 8.11 -20.64
C ALA A 116 27.63 8.93 -20.32
N LEU A 117 26.57 8.29 -19.86
CA LEU A 117 25.34 8.94 -19.43
C LEU A 117 25.59 9.90 -18.25
N ALA A 118 26.36 9.46 -17.24
CA ALA A 118 26.74 10.30 -16.11
C ALA A 118 27.54 11.53 -16.56
N ALA A 119 28.48 11.34 -17.47
CA ALA A 119 29.29 12.44 -18.02
C ALA A 119 28.46 13.45 -18.84
N GLU A 120 27.49 12.96 -19.63
CA GLU A 120 26.64 13.83 -20.44
C GLU A 120 25.63 14.62 -19.62
N THR A 121 25.01 13.99 -18.62
CA THR A 121 23.96 14.64 -17.82
C THR A 121 24.51 15.41 -16.63
N GLY A 122 25.77 15.16 -16.24
CA GLY A 122 26.37 15.69 -15.01
C GLY A 122 25.75 15.11 -13.73
N ARG A 123 24.95 14.03 -13.84
CA ARG A 123 24.27 13.40 -12.70
C ARG A 123 25.00 12.15 -12.22
N GLU A 124 24.86 11.85 -10.93
CA GLU A 124 25.46 10.68 -10.31
C GLU A 124 24.64 9.41 -10.63
N ILE A 125 24.89 8.83 -11.81
CA ILE A 125 24.21 7.61 -12.26
C ILE A 125 24.83 6.36 -11.64
N ILE A 126 26.16 6.36 -11.47
CA ILE A 126 26.91 5.36 -10.72
C ILE A 126 27.19 5.96 -9.35
N LYS A 127 26.51 5.44 -8.34
CA LYS A 127 26.61 5.95 -6.97
C LYS A 127 28.04 5.82 -6.46
N ASN A 128 28.56 6.89 -5.88
CA ASN A 128 29.93 7.00 -5.33
C ASN A 128 31.05 6.73 -6.34
N GLY A 129 30.74 6.49 -7.62
CA GLY A 129 31.73 6.12 -8.63
C GLY A 129 32.40 4.74 -8.43
N GLU A 130 31.97 3.98 -7.44
CA GLU A 130 32.55 2.67 -7.08
C GLU A 130 31.98 1.56 -7.95
N TYR A 131 32.86 0.60 -8.33
CA TYR A 131 32.46 -0.61 -9.03
C TYR A 131 33.39 -1.76 -8.68
N GLU A 132 32.86 -2.96 -8.78
CA GLU A 132 33.60 -4.21 -8.64
C GLU A 132 33.67 -4.93 -9.98
N ILE A 133 34.79 -5.59 -10.24
CA ILE A 133 34.98 -6.41 -11.44
C ILE A 133 35.03 -7.87 -11.00
N SER A 134 34.29 -8.75 -11.69
CA SER A 134 34.37 -10.19 -11.44
C SER A 134 35.78 -10.73 -11.72
N GLU A 135 36.15 -11.85 -11.10
CA GLU A 135 37.48 -12.46 -11.25
C GLU A 135 37.86 -12.76 -12.70
N ASP A 136 36.88 -13.05 -13.53
CA ASP A 136 37.06 -13.31 -14.99
C ASP A 136 37.11 -12.02 -15.83
N GLY A 137 36.96 -10.83 -15.21
CA GLY A 137 36.97 -9.53 -15.86
C GLY A 137 35.75 -9.23 -16.75
N SER A 138 34.73 -10.11 -16.77
CA SER A 138 33.61 -10.03 -17.70
C SER A 138 32.48 -9.14 -17.19
N THR A 139 32.31 -9.05 -15.88
CA THR A 139 31.15 -8.42 -15.24
C THR A 139 31.57 -7.25 -14.35
N TYR A 140 30.89 -6.14 -14.52
CA TYR A 140 31.02 -4.93 -13.73
C TYR A 140 29.78 -4.80 -12.84
N THR A 141 29.98 -4.75 -11.53
CA THR A 141 28.90 -4.60 -10.54
C THR A 141 29.07 -3.28 -9.82
N TYR A 142 28.02 -2.48 -9.80
CA TYR A 142 28.00 -1.17 -9.18
C TYR A 142 26.60 -0.80 -8.73
N ARG A 143 26.51 0.25 -7.91
CA ARG A 143 25.24 0.81 -7.48
C ARG A 143 24.76 1.84 -8.50
N PHE A 144 23.61 1.58 -9.12
CA PHE A 144 23.03 2.37 -10.21
C PHE A 144 21.82 3.17 -9.71
N ASP A 145 21.79 4.48 -9.98
CA ASP A 145 20.63 5.33 -9.68
C ASP A 145 19.49 5.05 -10.65
N THR A 146 18.34 4.62 -10.13
CA THR A 146 17.19 4.21 -10.94
C THR A 146 16.36 5.39 -11.44
N TYR A 147 16.59 6.60 -10.94
CA TYR A 147 15.91 7.83 -11.35
C TYR A 147 16.64 8.52 -12.50
N TYR A 148 17.94 8.71 -12.35
CA TYR A 148 18.75 9.43 -13.33
C TYR A 148 19.11 8.57 -14.54
N GLY A 149 19.23 7.27 -14.35
CA GLY A 149 19.62 6.35 -15.42
C GLY A 149 18.45 5.84 -16.26
N VAL A 150 17.20 6.13 -15.85
CA VAL A 150 16.01 5.59 -16.50
C VAL A 150 15.62 6.41 -17.74
N GLY A 151 15.25 5.73 -18.82
CA GLY A 151 14.63 6.35 -19.99
C GLY A 151 15.53 7.29 -20.78
N PHE A 152 16.87 7.15 -20.67
CA PHE A 152 17.78 7.95 -21.44
C PHE A 152 17.62 7.71 -22.95
N GLY A 153 17.55 8.81 -23.75
CA GLY A 153 17.31 8.75 -25.18
C GLY A 153 15.97 8.11 -25.56
N LYS A 154 14.96 8.23 -24.72
CA LYS A 154 13.66 7.60 -24.94
C LYS A 154 13.00 8.14 -26.20
N TYR A 155 12.67 7.26 -27.12
CA TYR A 155 11.93 7.60 -28.32
C TYR A 155 10.49 8.03 -27.97
N LYS A 156 10.09 9.17 -28.53
CA LYS A 156 8.73 9.70 -28.43
C LYS A 156 8.30 10.36 -29.72
N ILE A 157 6.99 10.43 -29.91
CA ILE A 157 6.34 11.22 -30.95
C ILE A 157 5.57 12.32 -30.25
N VAL A 158 5.84 13.55 -30.60
CA VAL A 158 5.18 14.72 -30.05
C VAL A 158 4.53 15.52 -31.18
N SER A 159 3.53 16.33 -30.83
CA SER A 159 2.97 17.27 -31.80
C SER A 159 3.96 18.42 -32.07
N PRO A 160 3.82 19.12 -33.22
CA PRO A 160 4.63 20.32 -33.48
C PRO A 160 4.52 21.37 -32.37
N GLU A 161 3.33 21.57 -31.84
CA GLU A 161 3.08 22.51 -30.74
C GLU A 161 3.79 22.11 -29.43
N GLU A 162 3.79 20.82 -29.13
CA GLU A 162 4.50 20.30 -27.94
C GLU A 162 6.01 20.43 -28.13
N PHE A 163 6.50 20.17 -29.34
CA PHE A 163 7.90 20.33 -29.66
C PHE A 163 8.39 21.77 -29.46
N GLU A 164 7.64 22.76 -29.96
CA GLU A 164 7.93 24.18 -29.75
C GLU A 164 7.92 24.57 -28.26
N LYS A 165 6.95 24.05 -27.49
CA LYS A 165 6.89 24.28 -26.04
C LYS A 165 8.09 23.67 -25.31
N ILE A 166 8.53 22.48 -25.70
CA ILE A 166 9.72 21.85 -25.13
C ILE A 166 10.96 22.71 -25.44
N GLN A 167 11.09 23.23 -26.66
CA GLN A 167 12.21 24.09 -27.04
C GLN A 167 12.21 25.41 -26.25
N ALA A 168 11.04 26.04 -26.13
CA ALA A 168 10.90 27.25 -25.33
C ALA A 168 11.30 27.01 -23.87
N TYR A 169 10.85 25.91 -23.30
CA TYR A 169 11.21 25.51 -21.94
C TYR A 169 12.73 25.28 -21.79
N GLN A 170 13.36 24.62 -22.75
CA GLN A 170 14.83 24.43 -22.75
C GLN A 170 15.58 25.76 -22.78
N ASN A 171 15.13 26.70 -23.60
CA ASN A 171 15.74 28.01 -23.72
C ASN A 171 15.58 28.88 -22.46
N GLU A 172 14.39 28.76 -21.81
CA GLU A 172 14.10 29.52 -20.60
C GLU A 172 14.86 28.97 -19.38
N THR A 173 14.91 27.63 -19.25
CA THR A 173 15.42 26.98 -18.03
C THR A 173 16.86 26.50 -18.13
N GLY A 174 17.41 26.39 -19.34
CA GLY A 174 18.69 25.73 -19.62
C GLY A 174 18.69 24.20 -19.45
N ARG A 175 17.51 23.60 -19.19
CA ARG A 175 17.36 22.14 -19.01
C ARG A 175 17.22 21.43 -20.35
N GLN A 176 18.01 20.41 -20.57
CA GLN A 176 18.03 19.65 -21.82
C GLN A 176 17.01 18.50 -21.78
N VAL A 177 15.84 18.71 -22.35
CA VAL A 177 14.78 17.68 -22.49
C VAL A 177 14.97 16.85 -23.74
N LEU A 178 15.30 17.52 -24.86
CA LEU A 178 15.50 16.88 -26.15
C LEU A 178 16.94 16.40 -26.30
N TYR A 179 17.06 15.18 -26.79
CA TYR A 179 18.38 14.60 -27.06
C TYR A 179 18.96 15.19 -28.34
N PRO A 180 20.27 15.44 -28.38
CA PRO A 180 20.92 15.88 -29.62
C PRO A 180 20.82 14.81 -30.69
N VAL A 181 20.75 15.23 -31.93
CA VAL A 181 20.65 14.34 -33.10
C VAL A 181 22.02 13.82 -33.50
N VAL A 182 22.05 12.63 -34.00
CA VAL A 182 23.25 11.97 -34.49
C VAL A 182 23.51 12.38 -35.93
N LYS A 183 24.79 12.52 -36.33
CA LYS A 183 25.17 12.79 -37.72
C LYS A 183 24.67 11.68 -38.65
N ALA A 184 24.35 12.10 -39.87
CA ALA A 184 23.87 11.23 -40.91
C ALA A 184 24.78 10.01 -41.20
N SER A 185 26.08 10.23 -41.17
CA SER A 185 27.08 9.17 -41.32
C SER A 185 26.99 8.04 -40.32
N ASP A 186 26.45 8.36 -39.13
CA ASP A 186 26.37 7.43 -38.00
C ASP A 186 24.98 6.77 -37.89
N ARG A 187 24.02 7.16 -38.76
CA ARG A 187 22.65 6.65 -38.79
C ARG A 187 22.53 5.12 -38.94
N PRO A 188 23.30 4.44 -39.77
CA PRO A 188 23.21 2.99 -39.88
C PRO A 188 23.48 2.28 -38.55
N THR A 189 24.37 2.83 -37.73
CA THR A 189 24.69 2.31 -36.40
C THR A 189 23.51 2.56 -35.43
N LEU A 190 22.85 3.70 -35.56
CA LEU A 190 21.67 4.03 -34.76
C LEU A 190 20.45 3.20 -35.13
N GLU A 191 20.17 3.01 -36.41
CA GLU A 191 19.05 2.20 -36.87
C GLU A 191 19.15 0.75 -36.41
N LYS A 192 20.36 0.21 -36.38
CA LYS A 192 20.64 -1.11 -35.83
C LYS A 192 20.38 -1.17 -34.33
N ASN A 193 20.57 -0.06 -33.61
CA ASN A 193 20.51 0.02 -32.15
C ASN A 193 19.52 1.08 -31.65
N LYS A 194 18.44 1.35 -32.40
CA LYS A 194 17.51 2.45 -32.08
C LYS A 194 16.88 2.39 -30.67
N TYR A 195 16.92 1.24 -30.04
CA TYR A 195 16.49 1.03 -28.65
C TYR A 195 17.66 0.85 -27.67
N ASP A 196 18.88 0.85 -28.17
CA ASP A 196 20.09 0.73 -27.36
C ASP A 196 20.66 2.11 -27.03
N ALA A 197 21.25 2.24 -25.84
CA ALA A 197 21.93 3.45 -25.40
C ALA A 197 23.19 3.79 -26.22
N ASN A 198 23.53 2.97 -27.18
CA ASN A 198 24.70 3.19 -28.05
C ASN A 198 24.60 4.43 -28.95
N ILE A 199 23.46 5.09 -29.00
CA ILE A 199 23.35 6.42 -29.62
C ILE A 199 24.20 7.48 -28.89
N TYR A 200 24.69 7.18 -27.70
CA TYR A 200 25.39 8.13 -26.84
C TYR A 200 26.89 8.17 -27.05
N TYR A 201 27.47 7.14 -27.68
CA TYR A 201 28.91 7.09 -27.89
C TYR A 201 29.30 6.46 -29.23
N LYS A 202 30.45 6.83 -29.78
CA LYS A 202 31.02 6.20 -30.95
C LYS A 202 31.51 4.80 -30.61
N VAL A 203 31.32 3.86 -31.53
CA VAL A 203 31.84 2.50 -31.41
C VAL A 203 33.16 2.37 -32.12
N GLU A 204 34.03 1.47 -31.63
CA GLU A 204 35.32 1.18 -32.26
C GLU A 204 35.14 0.59 -33.66
N ASN A 205 34.22 -0.34 -33.81
CA ASN A 205 33.90 -0.95 -35.09
C ASN A 205 32.37 -1.16 -35.24
N PRO A 206 31.69 -0.33 -36.04
CA PRO A 206 30.25 -0.41 -36.24
C PRO A 206 29.80 -1.68 -36.99
N SER A 207 30.72 -2.40 -37.62
CA SER A 207 30.43 -3.64 -38.36
C SER A 207 30.39 -4.88 -37.46
N VAL A 208 30.78 -4.78 -36.19
CA VAL A 208 30.86 -5.91 -35.25
C VAL A 208 29.72 -5.81 -34.24
N SER A 209 29.17 -6.94 -33.84
CA SER A 209 28.07 -7.01 -32.85
C SER A 209 28.45 -6.53 -31.46
N THR A 210 29.73 -6.45 -31.14
CA THR A 210 30.21 -5.92 -29.87
C THR A 210 30.37 -4.40 -29.96
N LEU A 211 29.45 -3.69 -29.32
CA LEU A 211 29.38 -2.24 -29.35
C LEU A 211 30.33 -1.62 -28.31
N ARG A 212 31.65 -1.79 -28.51
CA ARG A 212 32.65 -1.17 -27.62
C ARG A 212 32.73 0.33 -27.88
N PRO A 213 32.66 1.18 -26.84
CA PRO A 213 32.86 2.61 -27.03
C PRO A 213 34.28 2.93 -27.49
N LYS A 214 34.38 3.85 -28.43
CA LYS A 214 35.65 4.43 -28.83
C LYS A 214 36.08 5.46 -27.77
N LEU A 215 37.31 5.35 -27.30
CA LEU A 215 37.89 6.28 -26.33
C LEU A 215 38.78 7.29 -27.06
N ASP A 216 38.87 8.49 -26.47
CA ASP A 216 39.86 9.51 -26.86
C ASP A 216 41.25 9.18 -26.29
N ASN A 217 42.22 10.01 -26.59
CA ASN A 217 43.60 9.85 -26.12
C ASN A 217 43.74 9.93 -24.58
N ASN A 218 42.75 10.46 -23.90
CA ASN A 218 42.70 10.61 -22.43
C ASN A 218 41.89 9.47 -21.78
N GLY A 219 41.40 8.50 -22.53
CA GLY A 219 40.56 7.41 -22.03
C GLY A 219 39.09 7.79 -21.80
N ASN A 220 38.64 8.95 -22.27
CA ASN A 220 37.24 9.35 -22.18
C ASN A 220 36.45 8.80 -23.37
N ILE A 221 35.17 8.55 -23.12
CA ILE A 221 34.25 8.08 -24.15
C ILE A 221 33.97 9.21 -25.15
N ILE A 222 34.13 8.93 -26.44
CA ILE A 222 33.77 9.88 -27.48
C ILE A 222 32.25 9.80 -27.70
N PRO A 223 31.48 10.87 -27.46
CA PRO A 223 30.06 10.87 -27.68
C PRO A 223 29.71 10.66 -29.16
N ASN A 224 28.65 9.94 -29.43
CA ASN A 224 28.19 9.64 -30.79
C ASN A 224 27.21 10.67 -31.31
N TYR A 225 26.56 11.38 -30.41
CA TYR A 225 25.68 12.49 -30.74
C TYR A 225 26.42 13.80 -30.55
N TRP A 226 25.99 14.78 -31.30
CA TRP A 226 26.43 16.15 -31.09
C TRP A 226 25.33 17.14 -31.39
N LYS A 227 25.43 18.24 -30.73
CA LYS A 227 24.63 19.43 -30.99
C LYS A 227 25.21 20.09 -32.23
N TYR A 228 24.38 20.28 -33.24
CA TYR A 228 24.83 20.88 -34.48
C TYR A 228 24.97 22.39 -34.34
N GLU A 229 26.05 22.95 -34.86
CA GLU A 229 26.18 24.40 -35.02
C GLU A 229 25.21 24.86 -36.12
N ALA A 230 24.76 26.13 -36.02
CA ALA A 230 23.79 26.71 -36.96
C ALA A 230 24.19 26.57 -38.44
N SER A 231 25.47 26.64 -38.73
CA SER A 231 26.01 26.43 -40.08
C SER A 231 25.91 25.00 -40.58
N GLU A 232 25.93 24.00 -39.69
CA GLU A 232 25.87 22.58 -40.05
C GLU A 232 24.44 22.13 -40.30
N VAL A 233 23.44 22.71 -39.62
CA VAL A 233 22.02 22.35 -39.78
C VAL A 233 21.55 22.52 -41.22
N ASN A 234 22.02 23.56 -41.92
CA ASN A 234 21.65 23.81 -43.30
C ASN A 234 22.09 22.73 -44.27
N ASN A 235 23.12 22.00 -43.95
CA ASN A 235 23.72 20.96 -44.83
C ASN A 235 23.14 19.56 -44.58
N LEU A 236 22.41 19.35 -43.48
CA LEU A 236 21.92 18.02 -43.07
C LEU A 236 20.50 17.71 -43.55
N ILE A 237 19.75 18.71 -43.95
CA ILE A 237 18.30 18.65 -44.12
C ILE A 237 17.81 17.90 -45.33
N PRO A 238 18.45 17.97 -46.50
CA PRO A 238 17.93 17.32 -47.72
C PRO A 238 17.92 15.80 -47.68
N GLU A 239 18.80 15.19 -46.89
CA GLU A 239 19.04 13.73 -46.94
C GLU A 239 18.08 12.90 -46.06
N TYR A 240 17.33 13.53 -45.15
CA TYR A 240 16.65 12.77 -44.12
C TYR A 240 15.16 13.01 -43.96
N ASN A 241 14.47 13.84 -44.74
CA ASN A 241 13.14 14.35 -44.36
C ASN A 241 13.10 14.84 -42.89
N SER A 242 14.24 15.23 -42.38
CA SER A 242 14.39 15.70 -41.01
C SER A 242 13.75 17.07 -40.89
N LEU A 243 13.11 17.34 -39.79
CA LEU A 243 12.59 18.65 -39.49
C LEU A 243 13.77 19.60 -39.31
N ARG A 244 13.89 20.58 -40.19
CA ARG A 244 14.71 21.75 -39.95
C ARG A 244 14.04 22.56 -38.86
N ILE A 245 14.72 22.74 -37.78
CA ILE A 245 14.34 23.73 -36.79
C ILE A 245 14.93 25.04 -37.29
N GLU A 246 14.10 25.82 -37.98
CA GLU A 246 14.49 27.16 -38.37
C GLU A 246 14.50 28.07 -37.15
N GLY A 247 15.56 28.81 -37.00
CA GLY A 247 15.63 29.89 -36.04
C GLY A 247 16.32 29.61 -34.73
N GLU A 248 16.19 30.48 -33.86
CA GLU A 248 16.95 30.80 -32.66
C GLU A 248 16.97 29.76 -31.55
N ASN A 249 16.45 28.56 -31.76
CA ASN A 249 16.08 27.60 -30.72
C ASN A 249 17.15 26.52 -30.51
N GLY A 250 18.40 26.93 -30.39
CA GLY A 250 19.48 26.04 -29.97
C GLY A 250 19.79 26.15 -28.49
N ILE A 251 20.64 25.28 -27.99
CA ILE A 251 21.26 25.42 -26.69
C ILE A 251 22.61 26.12 -26.87
N GLU A 252 22.86 27.15 -26.08
CA GLU A 252 24.17 27.75 -25.98
C GLU A 252 25.00 27.01 -24.94
N LYS A 253 26.14 26.46 -25.35
CA LYS A 253 27.11 25.81 -24.46
C LYS A 253 28.52 26.20 -24.91
N ASP A 254 29.33 26.63 -23.97
CA ASP A 254 30.72 27.06 -24.21
C ASP A 254 30.84 28.17 -25.29
N GLY A 255 29.89 29.12 -25.33
CA GLY A 255 29.84 30.20 -26.31
C GLY A 255 29.48 29.79 -27.73
N LYS A 256 28.99 28.54 -27.92
CA LYS A 256 28.53 28.01 -29.19
C LYS A 256 27.06 27.64 -29.14
N GLN A 257 26.37 27.97 -30.20
CA GLN A 257 24.97 27.64 -30.36
C GLN A 257 24.78 26.32 -31.11
N TYR A 258 24.02 25.38 -30.53
CA TYR A 258 23.78 24.07 -31.06
C TYR A 258 22.30 23.90 -31.34
N PHE A 259 21.96 23.24 -32.46
CA PHE A 259 20.59 22.98 -32.89
C PHE A 259 20.29 21.49 -32.90
N TYR A 260 18.98 21.17 -32.88
CA TYR A 260 18.48 19.82 -32.98
C TYR A 260 17.74 19.62 -34.30
N ALA A 261 17.91 18.48 -34.94
CA ALA A 261 17.15 18.08 -36.10
C ALA A 261 16.43 16.76 -35.80
N TYR A 262 15.14 16.65 -36.14
CA TYR A 262 14.33 15.47 -35.84
C TYR A 262 13.55 15.03 -37.09
N GLY A 263 13.10 13.73 -37.10
CA GLY A 263 12.25 13.21 -38.16
C GLY A 263 10.83 13.76 -38.02
N ARG A 264 10.21 14.11 -39.16
CA ARG A 264 8.79 14.43 -39.23
C ARG A 264 8.06 13.24 -39.84
N ARG A 265 6.97 12.84 -39.24
CA ARG A 265 6.09 11.79 -39.74
C ARG A 265 5.07 12.35 -40.76
N GLU A 266 4.47 11.46 -41.55
CA GLU A 266 3.39 11.81 -42.49
C GLU A 266 2.14 12.39 -41.81
N ASP A 267 1.87 11.94 -40.57
CA ASP A 267 0.77 12.44 -39.73
C ASP A 267 1.08 13.81 -39.05
N GLY A 268 2.23 14.40 -39.35
CA GLY A 268 2.69 15.67 -38.80
C GLY A 268 3.38 15.56 -37.43
N GLY A 269 3.42 14.37 -36.86
CA GLY A 269 4.12 14.13 -35.60
C GLY A 269 5.64 14.27 -35.75
N ILE A 270 6.31 14.73 -34.69
CA ILE A 270 7.76 14.89 -34.63
C ILE A 270 8.35 13.77 -33.80
N GLU A 271 9.24 12.99 -34.39
CA GLU A 271 9.98 11.93 -33.72
C GLU A 271 11.17 12.53 -32.96
N ILE A 272 11.15 12.40 -31.66
CA ILE A 272 12.20 12.93 -30.78
C ILE A 272 12.89 11.82 -29.98
N ARG A 273 14.08 12.13 -29.49
CA ARG A 273 14.73 11.40 -28.40
C ARG A 273 14.74 12.31 -27.19
N ALA A 274 14.09 11.87 -26.13
CA ALA A 274 13.99 12.63 -24.89
C ALA A 274 14.93 12.08 -23.82
N GLU A 275 15.52 12.96 -23.06
CA GLU A 275 16.09 12.64 -21.77
C GLU A 275 14.91 12.57 -20.79
N TYR A 276 14.53 11.36 -20.39
CA TYR A 276 13.22 11.17 -19.78
C TYR A 276 13.08 11.81 -18.42
N TYR A 277 14.15 11.93 -17.64
CA TYR A 277 14.11 12.63 -16.36
C TYR A 277 13.70 14.11 -16.53
N GLU A 278 14.32 14.80 -17.48
CA GLU A 278 13.96 16.20 -17.77
C GLU A 278 12.60 16.32 -18.49
N TYR A 279 12.26 15.36 -19.35
CA TYR A 279 10.95 15.31 -19.98
C TYR A 279 9.84 15.11 -18.95
N TYR A 280 10.07 14.28 -17.93
CA TYR A 280 9.13 14.09 -16.81
C TYR A 280 8.91 15.41 -16.05
N ILE A 281 9.97 16.12 -15.70
CA ILE A 281 9.88 17.42 -15.04
C ILE A 281 9.11 18.42 -15.92
N TYR A 282 9.44 18.49 -17.21
CA TYR A 282 8.69 19.32 -18.16
C TYR A 282 7.20 18.98 -18.18
N GLN A 283 6.85 17.70 -18.28
CA GLN A 283 5.44 17.26 -18.30
C GLN A 283 4.70 17.68 -17.03
N HIS A 284 5.29 17.47 -15.86
CA HIS A 284 4.63 17.78 -14.60
C HIS A 284 4.56 19.28 -14.29
N THR A 285 5.62 20.04 -14.64
CA THR A 285 5.66 21.48 -14.34
C THR A 285 4.95 22.33 -15.39
N GLN A 286 5.02 21.97 -16.67
CA GLN A 286 4.51 22.81 -17.77
C GLN A 286 3.16 22.33 -18.33
N VAL A 287 2.96 21.00 -18.42
CA VAL A 287 1.76 20.44 -19.04
C VAL A 287 0.69 20.10 -17.99
N LEU A 288 1.00 19.25 -17.03
CA LEU A 288 0.07 18.80 -15.99
C LEU A 288 -0.13 19.82 -14.89
N LYS A 289 0.91 20.56 -14.55
CA LYS A 289 0.94 21.59 -13.49
C LYS A 289 0.39 21.04 -12.17
N ASP A 290 0.80 19.83 -11.83
CA ASP A 290 0.32 19.08 -10.67
C ASP A 290 1.19 19.24 -9.42
N GLY A 291 2.19 20.12 -9.49
CA GLY A 291 3.09 20.45 -8.37
C GLY A 291 4.23 19.46 -8.17
N ILE A 292 4.43 18.51 -9.09
CA ILE A 292 5.54 17.57 -9.04
C ILE A 292 6.75 18.22 -9.73
N GLU A 293 7.80 18.50 -8.95
CA GLU A 293 9.03 19.12 -9.46
C GLU A 293 10.07 18.08 -9.87
N GLU A 294 10.07 16.91 -9.21
CA GLU A 294 11.00 15.82 -9.47
C GLU A 294 10.30 14.45 -9.31
N PRO A 295 10.75 13.42 -10.04
CA PRO A 295 10.30 12.07 -9.75
C PRO A 295 10.85 11.62 -8.38
N LEU A 296 9.97 11.52 -7.40
CA LEU A 296 10.31 11.06 -6.05
C LEU A 296 9.28 10.07 -5.56
N PHE A 297 9.69 8.82 -5.42
CA PHE A 297 8.82 7.73 -4.98
C PHE A 297 9.32 7.16 -3.66
N LEU A 298 8.65 7.52 -2.55
CA LEU A 298 9.08 7.17 -1.19
C LEU A 298 9.26 5.66 -0.99
N PHE A 299 8.38 4.85 -1.54
CA PHE A 299 8.43 3.39 -1.47
C PHE A 299 8.80 2.74 -2.81
N GLY A 300 9.21 3.57 -3.79
CA GLY A 300 9.47 3.11 -5.15
C GLY A 300 8.21 2.89 -5.96
N THR A 301 8.34 2.21 -7.11
CA THR A 301 7.25 2.01 -8.06
C THR A 301 7.01 0.54 -8.38
N THR A 302 5.79 0.24 -8.83
CA THR A 302 5.38 -1.09 -9.30
C THR A 302 5.91 -1.40 -10.69
N GLN A 303 5.60 -2.58 -11.22
CA GLN A 303 5.89 -3.00 -12.60
C GLN A 303 5.35 -2.01 -13.65
N THR A 304 4.24 -1.37 -13.38
CA THR A 304 3.61 -0.40 -14.27
C THR A 304 4.04 1.04 -13.97
N GLY A 305 4.96 1.25 -13.04
CA GLY A 305 5.42 2.58 -12.63
C GLY A 305 4.42 3.36 -11.77
N LYS A 306 3.53 2.67 -11.04
CA LYS A 306 2.65 3.29 -10.05
C LYS A 306 3.41 3.51 -8.75
N ASP A 307 3.20 4.66 -8.12
CA ASP A 307 3.77 4.96 -6.80
C ASP A 307 3.21 4.02 -5.73
N ILE A 308 4.09 3.25 -5.08
CA ILE A 308 3.71 2.27 -4.05
C ILE A 308 3.14 2.96 -2.82
N PHE A 309 3.68 4.12 -2.41
CA PHE A 309 3.17 4.87 -1.26
C PHE A 309 1.73 5.33 -1.49
N ALA A 310 1.45 5.92 -2.65
CA ALA A 310 0.10 6.33 -3.02
C ALA A 310 -0.85 5.12 -3.08
N CYS A 311 -0.46 4.05 -3.77
CA CYS A 311 -1.27 2.83 -3.87
C CYS A 311 -1.54 2.23 -2.48
N LEU A 312 -0.55 2.20 -1.58
CA LEU A 312 -0.72 1.70 -0.21
C LEU A 312 -1.67 2.59 0.61
N ALA A 313 -1.51 3.92 0.52
CA ALA A 313 -2.36 4.87 1.23
C ALA A 313 -3.83 4.77 0.82
N TYR A 314 -4.11 4.79 -0.49
CA TYR A 314 -5.47 4.63 -1.02
C TYR A 314 -6.01 3.22 -0.79
N GLY A 315 -5.16 2.20 -0.96
CA GLY A 315 -5.51 0.80 -0.72
C GLY A 315 -5.86 0.53 0.74
N ALA A 316 -5.09 1.05 1.68
CA ALA A 316 -5.39 0.96 3.11
C ALA A 316 -6.73 1.63 3.44
N ARG A 317 -6.99 2.83 2.90
CA ARG A 317 -8.28 3.51 3.08
C ARG A 317 -9.43 2.65 2.58
N PHE A 318 -9.33 2.12 1.37
CA PHE A 318 -10.34 1.23 0.80
C PHE A 318 -10.55 -0.02 1.67
N SER A 319 -9.48 -0.73 2.04
CA SER A 319 -9.55 -1.96 2.83
C SER A 319 -10.15 -1.73 4.22
N PHE A 320 -9.79 -0.63 4.91
CA PHE A 320 -10.40 -0.29 6.21
C PHE A 320 -11.89 0.06 6.11
N VAL A 321 -12.27 0.90 5.15
CA VAL A 321 -13.67 1.29 4.94
C VAL A 321 -14.50 0.06 4.59
N PHE A 322 -14.02 -0.73 3.64
CA PHE A 322 -14.68 -1.96 3.19
C PHE A 322 -14.87 -2.95 4.35
N ALA A 323 -13.79 -3.28 5.08
CA ALA A 323 -13.84 -4.21 6.21
C ALA A 323 -14.75 -3.71 7.33
N THR A 324 -14.75 -2.40 7.60
CA THR A 324 -15.62 -1.81 8.63
C THR A 324 -17.09 -1.90 8.25
N ILE A 325 -17.45 -1.62 6.99
CA ILE A 325 -18.84 -1.74 6.52
C ILE A 325 -19.30 -3.19 6.59
N VAL A 326 -18.50 -4.13 6.08
CA VAL A 326 -18.81 -5.57 6.12
C VAL A 326 -18.96 -6.05 7.57
N ALA A 327 -18.02 -5.68 8.45
CA ALA A 327 -18.06 -6.06 9.86
C ALA A 327 -19.31 -5.48 10.57
N ALA A 328 -19.67 -4.23 10.30
CA ALA A 328 -20.84 -3.60 10.88
C ALA A 328 -22.15 -4.29 10.46
N VAL A 329 -22.30 -4.60 9.17
CA VAL A 329 -23.49 -5.29 8.67
C VAL A 329 -23.57 -6.71 9.23
N ASN A 330 -22.48 -7.46 9.21
CA ASN A 330 -22.41 -8.81 9.77
C ASN A 330 -22.66 -8.84 11.28
N PHE A 331 -22.21 -7.80 12.01
CA PHE A 331 -22.47 -7.61 13.42
C PHE A 331 -23.99 -7.43 13.68
N ILE A 332 -24.63 -6.49 12.98
CA ILE A 332 -26.04 -6.18 13.17
C ILE A 332 -26.89 -7.43 12.89
N VAL A 333 -26.69 -8.06 11.74
CA VAL A 333 -27.45 -9.26 11.33
C VAL A 333 -27.16 -10.43 12.28
N GLY A 334 -25.89 -10.67 12.60
CA GLY A 334 -25.49 -11.76 13.49
C GLY A 334 -26.00 -11.59 14.91
N VAL A 335 -26.00 -10.37 15.45
CA VAL A 335 -26.56 -10.09 16.79
C VAL A 335 -28.06 -10.29 16.80
N ILE A 336 -28.81 -9.78 15.82
CA ILE A 336 -30.26 -9.97 15.75
C ILE A 336 -30.59 -11.45 15.63
N TRP A 337 -29.98 -12.16 14.67
CA TRP A 337 -30.19 -13.58 14.45
C TRP A 337 -29.86 -14.42 15.69
N GLY A 338 -28.68 -14.24 16.26
CA GLY A 338 -28.22 -14.98 17.43
C GLY A 338 -29.03 -14.68 18.68
N SER A 339 -29.52 -13.44 18.84
CA SER A 339 -30.39 -13.06 19.95
C SER A 339 -31.73 -13.79 19.89
N ILE A 340 -32.38 -13.78 18.73
CA ILE A 340 -33.67 -14.45 18.52
C ILE A 340 -33.52 -15.96 18.73
N SER A 341 -32.54 -16.58 18.06
CA SER A 341 -32.25 -18.02 18.19
C SER A 341 -31.97 -18.40 19.64
N GLY A 342 -31.02 -17.73 20.30
CA GLY A 342 -30.62 -18.06 21.68
C GLY A 342 -31.70 -17.81 22.74
N TYR A 343 -32.50 -16.74 22.57
CA TYR A 343 -33.60 -16.46 23.50
C TYR A 343 -34.75 -17.40 23.36
N SER A 344 -35.24 -17.62 22.12
CA SER A 344 -36.42 -18.49 21.86
C SER A 344 -36.16 -19.95 22.21
N GLY A 345 -35.01 -20.49 21.80
CA GLY A 345 -34.68 -21.89 22.03
C GLY A 345 -35.60 -22.87 21.26
N GLY A 346 -35.53 -24.16 21.59
CA GLY A 346 -36.42 -25.17 21.07
C GLY A 346 -36.44 -25.28 19.54
N LYS A 347 -37.64 -25.39 18.95
CA LYS A 347 -37.82 -25.57 17.50
C LYS A 347 -37.36 -24.36 16.67
N ILE A 348 -37.58 -23.14 17.18
CA ILE A 348 -37.18 -21.91 16.49
C ILE A 348 -35.65 -21.87 16.35
N ASP A 349 -34.98 -22.11 17.44
CA ASP A 349 -33.51 -22.17 17.47
C ASP A 349 -32.97 -23.24 16.51
N LEU A 350 -33.57 -24.46 16.56
CA LEU A 350 -33.13 -25.54 15.69
C LEU A 350 -33.25 -25.18 14.19
N VAL A 351 -34.38 -24.59 13.78
CA VAL A 351 -34.58 -24.21 12.37
C VAL A 351 -33.61 -23.10 11.96
N MET A 352 -33.44 -22.10 12.81
CA MET A 352 -32.52 -20.99 12.54
C MET A 352 -31.05 -21.45 12.44
N GLU A 353 -30.66 -22.38 13.31
CA GLU A 353 -29.30 -22.96 13.29
C GLU A 353 -29.07 -23.82 12.04
N ARG A 354 -30.03 -24.69 11.66
CA ARG A 354 -29.93 -25.48 10.43
C ARG A 354 -29.84 -24.62 9.18
N PHE A 355 -30.57 -23.51 9.14
CA PHE A 355 -30.44 -22.55 8.04
C PHE A 355 -29.05 -21.90 7.99
N ALA A 356 -28.53 -21.47 9.12
CA ALA A 356 -27.18 -20.89 9.20
C ALA A 356 -26.10 -21.93 8.83
N GLU A 357 -26.24 -23.19 9.29
CA GLU A 357 -25.32 -24.28 8.92
C GLU A 357 -25.33 -24.54 7.42
N LEU A 358 -26.52 -24.59 6.77
CA LEU A 358 -26.62 -24.75 5.32
C LEU A 358 -25.89 -23.66 4.55
N LEU A 359 -26.07 -22.40 4.93
CA LEU A 359 -25.34 -21.29 4.32
C LEU A 359 -23.83 -21.36 4.60
N GLY A 360 -23.45 -21.70 5.82
CA GLY A 360 -22.05 -21.79 6.25
C GLY A 360 -21.30 -22.98 5.66
N SER A 361 -22.00 -24.00 5.16
CA SER A 361 -21.38 -25.17 4.53
C SER A 361 -20.81 -24.88 3.14
N VAL A 362 -21.24 -23.77 2.51
CA VAL A 362 -20.74 -23.39 1.19
C VAL A 362 -19.43 -22.62 1.35
N PRO A 363 -18.31 -23.10 0.78
CA PRO A 363 -17.05 -22.37 0.86
C PRO A 363 -17.17 -20.96 0.24
N THR A 364 -16.79 -19.93 0.98
CA THR A 364 -16.90 -18.53 0.55
C THR A 364 -16.22 -18.27 -0.80
N MET A 365 -15.13 -18.97 -1.09
CA MET A 365 -14.41 -18.86 -2.37
C MET A 365 -15.30 -19.28 -3.55
N ILE A 366 -16.11 -20.31 -3.39
CA ILE A 366 -17.06 -20.76 -4.43
C ILE A 366 -18.14 -19.70 -4.63
N VAL A 367 -18.67 -19.14 -3.53
CA VAL A 367 -19.68 -18.05 -3.61
C VAL A 367 -19.13 -16.85 -4.39
N ILE A 368 -17.89 -16.42 -4.09
CA ILE A 368 -17.23 -15.30 -4.79
C ILE A 368 -17.08 -15.61 -6.28
N THR A 369 -16.57 -16.79 -6.63
CA THR A 369 -16.33 -17.18 -8.02
C THR A 369 -17.64 -17.23 -8.82
N LEU A 370 -18.70 -17.80 -8.25
CA LEU A 370 -20.03 -17.83 -8.88
C LEU A 370 -20.62 -16.43 -9.05
N LEU A 371 -20.54 -15.58 -8.02
CA LEU A 371 -21.00 -14.20 -8.11
C LEU A 371 -20.22 -13.42 -9.18
N LYS A 372 -18.90 -13.55 -9.21
CA LYS A 372 -18.05 -12.93 -10.23
C LYS A 372 -18.46 -13.37 -11.64
N TYR A 373 -18.73 -14.64 -11.83
CA TYR A 373 -19.17 -15.17 -13.12
C TYR A 373 -20.53 -14.61 -13.54
N HIS A 374 -21.50 -14.55 -12.64
CA HIS A 374 -22.86 -14.08 -12.94
C HIS A 374 -22.97 -12.55 -13.04
N MET A 375 -22.21 -11.82 -12.24
CA MET A 375 -22.24 -10.35 -12.22
C MET A 375 -21.34 -9.71 -13.31
N GLY A 376 -20.49 -10.51 -13.96
CA GLY A 376 -19.70 -10.09 -15.11
C GLY A 376 -18.82 -8.85 -14.85
N THR A 377 -19.11 -7.74 -15.56
CA THR A 377 -18.37 -6.47 -15.47
C THR A 377 -18.74 -5.61 -14.26
N SER A 378 -19.62 -6.09 -13.38
CA SER A 378 -19.98 -5.35 -12.16
C SER A 378 -18.77 -5.12 -11.28
N SER A 379 -18.85 -4.10 -10.40
CA SER A 379 -17.79 -3.78 -9.45
C SER A 379 -17.38 -5.01 -8.63
N GLN A 380 -16.13 -5.40 -8.72
CA GLN A 380 -15.59 -6.54 -7.94
C GLN A 380 -15.67 -6.30 -6.43
N ALA A 381 -15.65 -5.03 -5.99
CA ALA A 381 -15.89 -4.68 -4.60
C ALA A 381 -17.32 -5.03 -4.16
N LEU A 382 -18.32 -4.85 -5.04
CA LEU A 382 -19.71 -5.26 -4.76
C LEU A 382 -19.86 -6.78 -4.67
N VAL A 383 -19.22 -7.52 -5.58
CA VAL A 383 -19.17 -9.00 -5.54
C VAL A 383 -18.63 -9.48 -4.20
N LEU A 384 -17.50 -8.89 -3.78
CA LEU A 384 -16.85 -9.25 -2.52
C LEU A 384 -17.72 -8.88 -1.31
N PHE A 385 -18.38 -7.72 -1.35
CA PHE A 385 -19.31 -7.30 -0.29
C PHE A 385 -20.47 -8.29 -0.12
N ILE A 386 -21.13 -8.65 -1.22
CA ILE A 386 -22.26 -9.61 -1.21
C ILE A 386 -21.80 -10.97 -0.68
N ALA A 387 -20.65 -11.47 -1.14
CA ALA A 387 -20.13 -12.75 -0.72
C ALA A 387 -19.79 -12.78 0.78
N PHE A 388 -19.12 -11.75 1.29
CA PHE A 388 -18.79 -11.68 2.72
C PHE A 388 -20.00 -11.39 3.60
N PHE A 389 -21.02 -10.72 3.08
CA PHE A 389 -22.29 -10.59 3.76
C PHE A 389 -23.07 -11.91 3.82
N ALA A 390 -23.10 -12.69 2.75
CA ALA A 390 -23.89 -13.91 2.67
C ALA A 390 -23.56 -14.91 3.79
N THR A 391 -22.31 -15.03 4.19
CA THR A 391 -21.86 -16.03 5.18
C THR A 391 -21.19 -15.42 6.43
N GLY A 392 -20.74 -14.16 6.39
CA GLY A 392 -19.90 -13.55 7.43
C GLY A 392 -20.62 -13.32 8.77
N TRP A 393 -21.93 -13.14 8.76
CA TRP A 393 -22.74 -12.91 9.96
C TRP A 393 -22.92 -14.18 10.81
N ILE A 394 -22.76 -15.39 10.24
CA ILE A 394 -23.03 -16.68 10.89
C ILE A 394 -22.18 -16.85 12.16
N GLY A 395 -20.88 -16.57 12.06
CA GLY A 395 -19.98 -16.67 13.22
C GLY A 395 -20.36 -15.73 14.36
N MET A 396 -20.85 -14.53 14.04
CA MET A 396 -21.35 -13.59 15.05
C MET A 396 -22.67 -14.05 15.64
N ALA A 397 -23.57 -14.60 14.84
CA ALA A 397 -24.83 -15.18 15.31
C ALA A 397 -24.60 -16.30 16.32
N GLY A 398 -23.70 -17.25 16.04
CA GLY A 398 -23.36 -18.33 16.95
C GLY A 398 -22.79 -17.80 18.30
N ARG A 399 -21.89 -16.82 18.27
CA ARG A 399 -21.34 -16.21 19.51
C ARG A 399 -22.43 -15.50 20.31
N THR A 400 -23.29 -14.73 19.68
CA THR A 400 -24.40 -14.03 20.33
C THR A 400 -25.39 -15.03 20.92
N ARG A 401 -25.76 -16.07 20.17
CA ARG A 401 -26.61 -17.18 20.62
C ARG A 401 -26.08 -17.81 21.90
N MET A 402 -24.78 -18.13 21.97
CA MET A 402 -24.17 -18.67 23.18
C MET A 402 -24.28 -17.73 24.39
N GLN A 403 -24.11 -16.41 24.20
CA GLN A 403 -24.30 -15.45 25.30
C GLN A 403 -25.74 -15.42 25.78
N PHE A 404 -26.72 -15.48 24.86
CA PHE A 404 -28.12 -15.52 25.23
C PHE A 404 -28.47 -16.80 25.99
N TYR A 405 -27.94 -17.95 25.59
CA TYR A 405 -28.09 -19.20 26.35
C TYR A 405 -27.53 -19.10 27.76
N ARG A 406 -26.37 -18.46 27.93
CA ARG A 406 -25.73 -18.27 29.23
C ARG A 406 -26.53 -17.39 30.16
N PHE A 407 -27.16 -16.34 29.64
CA PHE A 407 -27.79 -15.33 30.48
C PHE A 407 -29.31 -15.44 30.62
N LYS A 408 -30.03 -16.13 29.72
CA LYS A 408 -31.50 -16.17 29.73
C LYS A 408 -32.14 -16.79 30.97
N ASN A 409 -31.42 -17.64 31.69
CA ASN A 409 -31.90 -18.30 32.89
C ASN A 409 -31.36 -17.71 34.20
N GLN A 410 -30.71 -16.56 34.13
CA GLN A 410 -30.21 -15.87 35.31
C GLN A 410 -31.36 -15.25 36.12
N GLU A 411 -31.18 -15.19 37.44
CA GLU A 411 -32.22 -14.72 38.39
C GLU A 411 -32.80 -13.35 38.04
N TYR A 412 -31.98 -12.40 37.65
CA TYR A 412 -32.43 -11.06 37.26
C TYR A 412 -33.31 -11.06 35.99
N VAL A 413 -33.09 -12.02 35.07
CA VAL A 413 -33.91 -12.21 33.86
C VAL A 413 -35.26 -12.83 34.26
N LEU A 414 -35.24 -13.84 35.14
CA LEU A 414 -36.46 -14.47 35.65
C LEU A 414 -37.28 -13.45 36.42
N ALA A 415 -36.68 -12.64 37.28
CA ALA A 415 -37.37 -11.55 38.00
C ALA A 415 -38.01 -10.54 37.03
N ALA A 416 -37.28 -10.12 35.97
CA ALA A 416 -37.84 -9.21 34.96
C ALA A 416 -39.04 -9.83 34.23
N ARG A 417 -39.02 -11.14 33.98
CA ARG A 417 -40.12 -11.89 33.34
C ARG A 417 -41.34 -12.00 34.26
N THR A 418 -41.16 -12.30 35.55
CA THR A 418 -42.24 -12.35 36.53
C THR A 418 -42.91 -10.98 36.73
N LEU A 419 -42.19 -9.89 36.57
CA LEU A 419 -42.69 -8.51 36.56
C LEU A 419 -43.38 -8.11 35.25
N GLY A 420 -43.56 -9.02 34.28
CA GLY A 420 -44.29 -8.80 33.05
C GLY A 420 -43.49 -8.04 31.98
N ALA A 421 -42.16 -8.05 32.02
CA ALA A 421 -41.35 -7.43 30.95
C ALA A 421 -41.53 -8.17 29.62
N ARG A 422 -41.71 -7.41 28.53
CA ARG A 422 -41.80 -7.97 27.16
C ARG A 422 -40.46 -8.60 26.74
N ASP A 423 -40.51 -9.65 25.91
CA ASP A 423 -39.35 -10.39 25.46
C ASP A 423 -38.27 -9.49 24.83
N SER A 424 -38.64 -8.56 23.97
CA SER A 424 -37.70 -7.59 23.39
C SER A 424 -36.96 -6.75 24.44
N ARG A 425 -37.68 -6.35 25.52
CA ARG A 425 -37.08 -5.62 26.65
C ARG A 425 -36.11 -6.52 27.43
N ILE A 426 -36.45 -7.78 27.63
CA ILE A 426 -35.60 -8.77 28.30
C ILE A 426 -34.34 -8.98 27.46
N MET A 427 -34.49 -9.22 26.15
CA MET A 427 -33.38 -9.46 25.24
C MET A 427 -32.39 -8.28 25.20
N PHE A 428 -32.88 -7.08 24.89
CA PHE A 428 -31.98 -5.95 24.60
C PHE A 428 -31.64 -5.08 25.82
N LYS A 429 -32.39 -5.12 26.90
CA LYS A 429 -32.12 -4.33 28.11
C LYS A 429 -31.49 -5.15 29.24
N HIS A 430 -31.73 -6.43 29.31
CA HIS A 430 -31.25 -7.28 30.40
C HIS A 430 -30.20 -8.31 29.97
N ILE A 431 -30.36 -8.99 28.83
CA ILE A 431 -29.43 -10.04 28.39
C ILE A 431 -28.27 -9.45 27.56
N PHE A 432 -28.58 -8.71 26.52
CA PHE A 432 -27.57 -8.18 25.58
C PHE A 432 -26.47 -7.35 26.25
N PRO A 433 -26.76 -6.39 27.18
CA PRO A 433 -25.71 -5.60 27.82
C PRO A 433 -24.73 -6.46 28.64
N ASN A 434 -25.20 -7.54 29.25
CA ASN A 434 -24.35 -8.47 29.99
C ASN A 434 -23.47 -9.35 29.09
N GLY A 435 -23.93 -9.66 27.87
CA GLY A 435 -23.15 -10.36 26.85
C GLY A 435 -22.27 -9.45 26.00
N LEU A 436 -22.46 -8.12 26.09
CA LEU A 436 -21.84 -7.14 25.18
C LEU A 436 -20.31 -7.19 25.20
N GLY A 437 -19.68 -7.39 26.37
CA GLY A 437 -18.22 -7.49 26.47
C GLY A 437 -17.61 -8.55 25.56
N THR A 438 -18.16 -9.77 25.58
CA THR A 438 -17.70 -10.87 24.74
C THR A 438 -18.02 -10.63 23.24
N ILE A 439 -19.14 -9.99 22.95
CA ILE A 439 -19.58 -9.70 21.59
C ILE A 439 -18.66 -8.61 20.97
N VAL A 440 -18.38 -7.52 21.70
CA VAL A 440 -17.51 -6.41 21.25
C VAL A 440 -16.08 -6.89 21.00
N THR A 441 -15.52 -7.71 21.89
CA THR A 441 -14.18 -8.28 21.67
C THR A 441 -14.11 -9.13 20.42
N SER A 442 -15.21 -9.81 20.07
CA SER A 442 -15.28 -10.59 18.83
C SER A 442 -15.30 -9.71 17.59
N VAL A 443 -15.97 -8.55 17.63
CA VAL A 443 -16.06 -7.61 16.49
C VAL A 443 -14.70 -7.01 16.18
N ALA A 444 -13.91 -6.67 17.19
CA ALA A 444 -12.58 -6.10 17.01
C ALA A 444 -11.66 -6.98 16.14
N LEU A 445 -11.82 -8.30 16.21
CA LEU A 445 -11.04 -9.25 15.42
C LEU A 445 -11.64 -9.55 14.03
N VAL A 446 -12.87 -9.12 13.74
CA VAL A 446 -13.50 -9.31 12.43
C VAL A 446 -12.85 -8.42 11.37
N ILE A 447 -12.54 -7.15 11.70
CA ILE A 447 -11.95 -6.19 10.76
C ILE A 447 -10.64 -6.71 10.15
N PRO A 448 -9.61 -7.08 10.94
CA PRO A 448 -8.38 -7.61 10.36
C PRO A 448 -8.59 -8.91 9.60
N SER A 449 -9.53 -9.77 10.05
CA SER A 449 -9.86 -11.01 9.33
C SER A 449 -10.46 -10.74 7.95
N MET A 450 -11.28 -9.70 7.80
CA MET A 450 -11.85 -9.31 6.51
C MET A 450 -10.77 -8.74 5.57
N ILE A 451 -9.88 -7.88 6.07
CA ILE A 451 -8.75 -7.35 5.30
C ILE A 451 -7.84 -8.50 4.85
N TYR A 452 -7.53 -9.44 5.74
CA TYR A 452 -6.72 -10.61 5.40
C TYR A 452 -7.39 -11.49 4.33
N SER A 453 -8.70 -11.73 4.45
CA SER A 453 -9.46 -12.53 3.48
C SER A 453 -9.51 -11.86 2.10
N GLU A 454 -9.75 -10.54 2.07
CA GLU A 454 -9.68 -9.73 0.84
C GLU A 454 -8.28 -9.82 0.20
N THR A 455 -7.25 -9.62 1.00
CA THR A 455 -5.85 -9.70 0.56
C THR A 455 -5.53 -11.08 -0.03
N SER A 456 -5.95 -12.16 0.63
CA SER A 456 -5.72 -13.52 0.16
C SER A 456 -6.42 -13.80 -1.18
N LEU A 457 -7.65 -13.31 -1.36
CA LEU A 457 -8.39 -13.47 -2.60
C LEU A 457 -7.78 -12.66 -3.75
N SER A 458 -7.28 -11.46 -3.46
CA SER A 458 -6.56 -10.63 -4.43
C SER A 458 -5.21 -11.25 -4.80
N TYR A 459 -4.46 -11.76 -3.82
CA TYR A 459 -3.19 -12.45 -4.04
C TYR A 459 -3.34 -13.70 -4.92
N LEU A 460 -4.43 -14.46 -4.74
CA LEU A 460 -4.74 -15.62 -5.57
C LEU A 460 -5.31 -15.25 -6.96
N GLY A 461 -5.47 -13.97 -7.27
CA GLY A 461 -6.01 -13.50 -8.55
C GLY A 461 -7.50 -13.73 -8.73
N ILE A 462 -8.22 -14.16 -7.67
CA ILE A 462 -9.65 -14.40 -7.72
C ILE A 462 -10.41 -13.09 -7.86
N ILE A 463 -9.99 -12.06 -7.13
CA ILE A 463 -10.53 -10.70 -7.16
C ILE A 463 -9.41 -9.73 -7.55
N ASN A 464 -9.75 -8.77 -8.39
CA ASN A 464 -8.87 -7.62 -8.68
C ASN A 464 -9.66 -6.33 -8.38
N LEU A 465 -9.27 -5.63 -7.33
CA LEU A 465 -9.89 -4.38 -6.90
C LEU A 465 -9.23 -3.15 -7.52
N GLU A 466 -8.36 -3.36 -8.52
CA GLU A 466 -7.71 -2.29 -9.24
C GLU A 466 -8.62 -1.78 -10.37
N ALA A 467 -9.24 -0.63 -10.17
CA ALA A 467 -10.08 0.03 -11.18
C ALA A 467 -10.01 1.55 -11.04
N GLY A 468 -9.46 2.24 -12.04
CA GLY A 468 -9.29 3.69 -12.01
C GLY A 468 -8.48 4.14 -10.78
N ASN A 469 -9.10 4.93 -9.91
CA ASN A 469 -8.48 5.42 -8.67
C ASN A 469 -8.68 4.49 -7.46
N THR A 470 -9.25 3.31 -7.64
CA THR A 470 -9.39 2.33 -6.55
C THR A 470 -8.28 1.31 -6.61
N THR A 471 -7.82 0.92 -5.46
CA THR A 471 -6.85 -0.17 -5.24
C THR A 471 -7.07 -0.73 -3.84
N SER A 472 -6.46 -1.86 -3.52
CA SER A 472 -6.47 -2.42 -2.17
C SER A 472 -5.07 -2.85 -1.74
N VAL A 473 -4.90 -3.10 -0.44
CA VAL A 473 -3.64 -3.66 0.07
C VAL A 473 -3.35 -5.01 -0.59
N GLY A 474 -4.39 -5.82 -0.81
CA GLY A 474 -4.27 -7.14 -1.44
C GLY A 474 -3.81 -7.08 -2.90
N THR A 475 -4.34 -6.15 -3.71
CA THR A 475 -3.91 -5.99 -5.10
C THR A 475 -2.45 -5.55 -5.20
N LEU A 476 -1.99 -4.72 -4.25
CA LEU A 476 -0.60 -4.29 -4.21
C LEU A 476 0.36 -5.44 -3.80
N ILE A 477 -0.05 -6.31 -2.88
CA ILE A 477 0.70 -7.52 -2.53
C ILE A 477 0.76 -8.49 -3.72
N ALA A 478 -0.34 -8.63 -4.47
CA ALA A 478 -0.37 -9.46 -5.68
C ALA A 478 0.58 -8.91 -6.77
N ALA A 479 0.62 -7.60 -6.98
CA ALA A 479 1.61 -6.96 -7.86
C ALA A 479 3.04 -7.20 -7.38
N GLY A 480 3.26 -7.19 -6.07
CA GLY A 480 4.55 -7.48 -5.44
C GLY A 480 5.06 -8.89 -5.69
N GLN A 481 4.18 -9.89 -5.77
CA GLN A 481 4.54 -11.28 -6.07
C GLN A 481 5.27 -11.40 -7.41
N GLN A 482 4.77 -10.74 -8.45
CA GLN A 482 5.38 -10.75 -9.78
C GLN A 482 6.72 -10.00 -9.80
N SER A 483 6.88 -9.03 -8.90
CA SER A 483 8.05 -8.15 -8.83
C SER A 483 9.27 -8.82 -8.18
N ILE A 484 9.09 -9.90 -7.41
CA ILE A 484 10.19 -10.63 -6.77
C ILE A 484 11.14 -11.20 -7.81
N MET A 485 10.63 -11.75 -8.91
CA MET A 485 11.45 -12.30 -10.01
C MET A 485 12.25 -11.22 -10.76
N ALA A 486 11.81 -9.96 -10.66
CA ALA A 486 12.49 -8.80 -11.25
C ALA A 486 13.50 -8.13 -10.29
N ASN A 487 13.87 -8.79 -9.19
CA ASN A 487 14.70 -8.23 -8.11
C ASN A 487 14.14 -6.91 -7.53
N ALA A 488 12.81 -6.77 -7.51
CA ALA A 488 12.10 -5.62 -6.99
C ALA A 488 11.23 -6.00 -5.77
N GLY A 489 11.85 -6.71 -4.81
CA GLY A 489 11.15 -7.21 -3.62
C GLY A 489 10.54 -6.11 -2.73
N PHE A 490 11.00 -4.87 -2.85
CA PHE A 490 10.45 -3.71 -2.13
C PHE A 490 8.97 -3.46 -2.47
N VAL A 491 8.50 -3.86 -3.67
CA VAL A 491 7.08 -3.73 -4.08
C VAL A 491 6.17 -4.54 -3.14
N ALA A 492 6.60 -5.74 -2.74
CA ALA A 492 5.88 -6.57 -1.78
C ALA A 492 6.14 -6.16 -0.32
N LEU A 493 7.34 -5.65 -0.02
CA LEU A 493 7.80 -5.41 1.35
C LEU A 493 6.86 -4.46 2.12
N PHE A 494 6.57 -3.28 1.58
CA PHE A 494 5.78 -2.26 2.27
C PHE A 494 4.33 -2.69 2.54
N PRO A 495 3.57 -3.23 1.55
CA PRO A 495 2.22 -3.69 1.83
C PRO A 495 2.18 -4.93 2.73
N CYS A 496 3.18 -5.82 2.67
CA CYS A 496 3.29 -6.93 3.59
C CYS A 496 3.57 -6.45 5.02
N MET A 497 4.50 -5.49 5.21
CA MET A 497 4.75 -4.88 6.52
C MET A 497 3.49 -4.23 7.09
N PHE A 498 2.75 -3.49 6.27
CA PHE A 498 1.47 -2.89 6.67
C PHE A 498 0.50 -3.97 7.17
N LEU A 499 0.32 -5.06 6.41
CA LEU A 499 -0.59 -6.15 6.79
C LEU A 499 -0.14 -6.86 8.07
N VAL A 500 1.16 -7.16 8.22
CA VAL A 500 1.72 -7.79 9.42
C VAL A 500 1.52 -6.89 10.65
N LEU A 501 1.84 -5.60 10.56
CA LEU A 501 1.62 -4.65 11.64
C LEU A 501 0.15 -4.55 12.01
N LEU A 502 -0.74 -4.53 11.03
CA LEU A 502 -2.19 -4.52 11.24
C LEU A 502 -2.64 -5.77 11.99
N MET A 503 -2.26 -6.96 11.53
CA MET A 503 -2.68 -8.23 12.14
C MET A 503 -2.15 -8.38 13.57
N LEU A 504 -0.87 -8.07 13.80
CA LEU A 504 -0.26 -8.13 15.14
C LEU A 504 -0.94 -7.15 16.11
N SER A 505 -1.17 -5.92 15.65
CA SER A 505 -1.76 -4.87 16.48
C SER A 505 -3.20 -5.18 16.86
N PHE A 506 -4.01 -5.67 15.92
CA PHE A 506 -5.38 -6.09 16.23
C PHE A 506 -5.43 -7.32 17.13
N ASN A 507 -4.49 -8.26 17.02
CA ASN A 507 -4.40 -9.40 17.93
C ASN A 507 -4.05 -8.96 19.37
N LEU A 508 -3.06 -8.08 19.55
CA LEU A 508 -2.71 -7.51 20.84
C LEU A 508 -3.87 -6.72 21.44
N PHE A 509 -4.48 -5.87 20.66
CA PHE A 509 -5.64 -5.05 21.06
C PHE A 509 -6.84 -5.93 21.43
N GLY A 510 -7.19 -6.93 20.59
CA GLY A 510 -8.31 -7.83 20.82
C GLY A 510 -8.13 -8.71 22.06
N ASN A 511 -6.91 -9.20 22.33
CA ASN A 511 -6.62 -9.93 23.55
C ASN A 511 -6.76 -9.02 24.78
N GLY A 512 -6.24 -7.80 24.72
CA GLY A 512 -6.41 -6.84 25.81
C GLY A 512 -7.88 -6.46 26.05
N LEU A 513 -8.68 -6.33 24.99
CA LEU A 513 -10.12 -6.14 25.16
C LEU A 513 -10.78 -7.36 25.82
N ARG A 514 -10.40 -8.59 25.42
CA ARG A 514 -10.94 -9.81 26.02
C ARG A 514 -10.65 -9.84 27.52
N ASP A 515 -9.43 -9.56 27.93
CA ASP A 515 -9.00 -9.54 29.33
C ASP A 515 -9.74 -8.43 30.10
N ALA A 516 -9.82 -7.24 29.53
CA ALA A 516 -10.49 -6.09 30.14
C ALA A 516 -11.99 -6.31 30.38
N PHE A 517 -12.67 -7.00 29.46
CA PHE A 517 -14.10 -7.29 29.57
C PHE A 517 -14.42 -8.63 30.25
N ASN A 518 -13.41 -9.40 30.68
CA ASN A 518 -13.63 -10.69 31.33
C ASN A 518 -14.21 -10.49 32.74
N PRO A 519 -15.42 -11.03 33.03
CA PRO A 519 -16.05 -10.86 34.33
C PRO A 519 -15.32 -11.58 35.48
N SER A 520 -14.58 -12.67 35.15
CA SER A 520 -13.90 -13.49 36.18
C SER A 520 -12.67 -12.81 36.77
N LEU A 521 -12.16 -11.78 36.13
CA LEU A 521 -11.04 -10.97 36.65
C LEU A 521 -11.50 -9.81 37.52
N ARG A 522 -12.80 -9.72 37.83
CA ARG A 522 -13.32 -8.74 38.78
C ARG A 522 -12.99 -9.19 40.21
N GLY A 523 -12.18 -8.42 40.91
CA GLY A 523 -11.88 -8.66 42.34
C GLY A 523 -10.60 -9.46 42.62
N THR A 524 -9.78 -9.76 41.62
CA THR A 524 -8.45 -10.37 41.81
C THR A 524 -7.30 -9.35 41.77
N GLU A 525 -7.63 -8.06 41.66
CA GLU A 525 -6.64 -6.97 41.67
C GLU A 525 -6.65 -6.30 43.03
N ASP A 526 -5.88 -6.83 43.98
CA ASP A 526 -5.28 -6.14 45.14
C ASP A 526 -3.83 -5.82 44.84
#